data_7f31e2a9c8cd1bc0b5f1467916e9e9a6
#
_entry.id   7f31e2a9c8cd1bc0b5f1467916e9e9a6
#
_cell.length_a   1.000
_cell.length_b   1.000
_cell.length_c   1.000
_cell.angle_alpha   90.00
_cell.angle_beta   90.00
_cell.angle_gamma   90.00
#
_symmetry.space_group_name_H-M   'P 1'
#
loop_
_entity.id
_entity.type
_entity.pdbx_description
1 polymer ?
#
loop_
_entity_poly.entity_id
_entity_poly.type
_entity_poly.pdbx_seq_one_letter_code
_entity_poly.pdbx_strand_id
1 'polypeptide(L)'
;SKTQYNEEYHSFVNGQNTTQGGTHQAAFREAIVKTIRDYFGKNYDSSDIRKSIVSAISIKVMEPVFESQTKTKLGSTEMGGNFPSVRVYINDFLKNKLDNYLHKNSEVAESLQKKIIQAEKERKELSGIRKLARESAKKASLHNKKLRDCRIHLGDLKKDRRLESTIFIT
;
A
#
# COMPACT_ATOMS: atom_id res chain seq x y z
N SER A 1 -11.07 -7.70 -11.16
CA SER A 1 -12.54 -7.57 -11.16
C SER A 1 -12.95 -6.11 -11.31
N LYS A 2 -14.02 -5.80 -12.06
CA LYS A 2 -14.52 -4.42 -12.22
C LYS A 2 -15.12 -3.85 -10.93
N THR A 3 -15.52 -4.71 -10.02
CA THR A 3 -16.23 -4.36 -8.77
C THR A 3 -15.34 -4.39 -7.52
N GLN A 4 -14.11 -4.88 -7.63
CA GLN A 4 -13.22 -5.02 -6.48
C GLN A 4 -12.29 -3.83 -6.36
N TYR A 5 -12.29 -3.20 -5.19
CA TYR A 5 -11.46 -2.04 -4.88
C TYR A 5 -10.24 -2.37 -4.02
N ASN A 6 -10.27 -3.49 -3.29
CA ASN A 6 -9.22 -3.91 -2.37
C ASN A 6 -8.28 -4.95 -3.00
N GLU A 7 -7.06 -5.03 -2.44
CA GLU A 7 -6.12 -6.10 -2.74
C GLU A 7 -6.57 -7.39 -2.03
N GLU A 8 -6.50 -8.53 -2.74
CA GLU A 8 -6.78 -9.84 -2.16
C GLU A 8 -5.69 -10.83 -2.56
N TYR A 9 -5.13 -11.52 -1.57
CA TYR A 9 -4.02 -12.44 -1.75
C TYR A 9 -4.31 -13.76 -1.03
N HIS A 10 -4.30 -14.85 -1.79
CA HIS A 10 -4.34 -16.20 -1.27
C HIS A 10 -2.93 -16.77 -1.35
N SER A 11 -2.28 -17.02 -0.21
CA SER A 11 -0.88 -17.43 -0.20
C SER A 11 -0.68 -18.80 0.44
N PHE A 12 0.20 -19.59 -0.16
CA PHE A 12 0.47 -20.96 0.23
C PHE A 12 1.97 -21.24 0.23
N VAL A 13 2.44 -22.01 1.22
CA VAL A 13 3.80 -22.52 1.34
C VAL A 13 3.73 -24.02 1.56
N ASN A 14 4.33 -24.81 0.67
CA ASN A 14 4.29 -26.28 0.71
C ASN A 14 2.86 -26.86 0.84
N GLY A 15 1.87 -26.18 0.22
CA GLY A 15 0.46 -26.54 0.32
C GLY A 15 -0.26 -26.02 1.57
N GLN A 16 0.45 -25.47 2.56
CA GLN A 16 -0.13 -24.86 3.74
C GLN A 16 -0.61 -23.45 3.42
N ASN A 17 -1.88 -23.16 3.75
CA ASN A 17 -2.44 -21.81 3.59
C ASN A 17 -1.86 -20.85 4.64
N THR A 18 -1.22 -19.78 4.17
CA THR A 18 -0.63 -18.74 5.01
C THR A 18 -1.55 -17.51 5.03
N THR A 19 -2.60 -17.56 5.87
CA THR A 19 -3.65 -16.53 5.92
C THR A 19 -3.14 -15.14 6.28
N GLN A 20 -2.02 -15.05 7.00
CA GLN A 20 -1.35 -13.79 7.33
C GLN A 20 -0.19 -13.45 6.37
N GLY A 21 -0.06 -14.22 5.29
CA GLY A 21 0.98 -14.02 4.28
C GLY A 21 2.39 -14.39 4.77
N GLY A 22 3.32 -13.45 4.68
CA GLY A 22 4.71 -13.61 5.05
C GLY A 22 5.67 -13.06 4.00
N THR A 23 6.94 -13.48 4.07
CA THR A 23 8.03 -12.99 3.21
C THR A 23 7.75 -13.16 1.71
N HIS A 24 7.14 -14.29 1.31
CA HIS A 24 6.79 -14.58 -0.08
C HIS A 24 5.69 -13.67 -0.62
N GLN A 25 4.65 -13.38 0.17
CA GLN A 25 3.60 -12.45 -0.24
C GLN A 25 4.12 -11.02 -0.34
N ALA A 26 4.96 -10.60 0.60
CA ALA A 26 5.59 -9.29 0.56
C ALA A 26 6.48 -9.14 -0.68
N ALA A 27 7.32 -10.13 -0.98
CA ALA A 27 8.16 -10.18 -2.17
C ALA A 27 7.33 -10.13 -3.46
N PHE A 28 6.22 -10.86 -3.52
CA PHE A 28 5.33 -10.85 -4.68
C PHE A 28 4.70 -9.46 -4.90
N ARG A 29 4.21 -8.80 -3.84
CA ARG A 29 3.65 -7.44 -3.93
C ARG A 29 4.67 -6.42 -4.43
N GLU A 30 5.92 -6.54 -4.00
CA GLU A 30 7.03 -5.71 -4.46
C GLU A 30 7.38 -5.99 -5.93
N ALA A 31 7.51 -7.26 -6.27
CA ALA A 31 7.89 -7.70 -7.61
C ALA A 31 6.89 -7.27 -8.70
N ILE A 32 5.60 -7.36 -8.43
CA ILE A 32 4.55 -6.85 -9.34
C ILE A 32 4.75 -5.37 -9.61
N VAL A 33 4.91 -4.57 -8.56
CA VAL A 33 5.07 -3.12 -8.68
C VAL A 33 6.31 -2.78 -9.50
N LYS A 34 7.43 -3.43 -9.21
CA LYS A 34 8.69 -3.23 -9.93
C LYS A 34 8.54 -3.59 -11.40
N THR A 35 8.04 -4.78 -11.71
CA THR A 35 7.89 -5.25 -13.10
C THR A 35 6.98 -4.35 -13.92
N ILE A 36 5.86 -3.90 -13.35
CA ILE A 36 4.91 -3.01 -14.04
C ILE A 36 5.53 -1.63 -14.28
N ARG A 37 6.28 -1.07 -13.31
CA ARG A 37 7.00 0.19 -13.49
C ARG A 37 8.07 0.07 -14.59
N ASP A 38 8.83 -1.00 -14.59
CA ASP A 38 9.88 -1.26 -15.58
C ASP A 38 9.26 -1.40 -16.97
N TYR A 39 8.15 -2.15 -17.10
CA TYR A 39 7.45 -2.35 -18.38
C TYR A 39 6.93 -1.05 -18.99
N PHE A 40 6.26 -0.20 -18.20
CA PHE A 40 5.71 1.07 -18.69
C PHE A 40 6.71 2.23 -18.69
N GLY A 41 7.89 2.06 -18.12
CA GLY A 41 8.89 3.12 -17.96
C GLY A 41 8.41 4.31 -17.14
N LYS A 42 7.41 4.10 -16.26
CA LYS A 42 6.79 5.17 -15.46
C LYS A 42 6.66 4.78 -14.00
N ASN A 43 7.01 5.72 -13.12
CA ASN A 43 6.95 5.52 -11.68
C ASN A 43 5.53 5.77 -11.12
N TYR A 44 4.62 4.82 -11.37
CA TYR A 44 3.29 4.82 -10.78
C TYR A 44 3.36 4.56 -9.27
N ASP A 45 2.39 5.07 -8.52
CA ASP A 45 2.26 4.74 -7.10
C ASP A 45 1.96 3.25 -6.91
N SER A 46 2.60 2.65 -5.90
CA SER A 46 2.43 1.22 -5.62
C SER A 46 0.99 0.84 -5.24
N SER A 47 0.26 1.74 -4.60
CA SER A 47 -1.15 1.52 -4.26
C SER A 47 -2.04 1.51 -5.49
N ASP A 48 -1.76 2.36 -6.48
CA ASP A 48 -2.54 2.45 -7.72
C ASP A 48 -2.33 1.20 -8.60
N ILE A 49 -1.09 0.67 -8.64
CA ILE A 49 -0.77 -0.58 -9.33
C ILE A 49 -1.49 -1.77 -8.69
N ARG A 50 -1.48 -1.86 -7.35
CA ARG A 50 -2.05 -3.01 -6.63
C ARG A 50 -3.56 -2.93 -6.44
N LYS A 51 -4.17 -1.79 -6.71
CA LYS A 51 -5.62 -1.63 -6.59
C LYS A 51 -6.36 -2.68 -7.43
N SER A 52 -7.28 -3.40 -6.81
CA SER A 52 -8.09 -4.45 -7.44
C SER A 52 -7.33 -5.74 -7.85
N ILE A 53 -6.12 -5.98 -7.33
CA ILE A 53 -5.43 -7.25 -7.53
C ILE A 53 -6.12 -8.35 -6.72
N VAL A 54 -6.40 -9.46 -7.40
CA VAL A 54 -6.72 -10.75 -6.78
C VAL A 54 -5.68 -11.74 -7.27
N SER A 55 -4.94 -12.36 -6.37
CA SER A 55 -3.90 -13.30 -6.74
C SER A 55 -3.79 -14.48 -5.78
N ALA A 56 -3.34 -15.61 -6.33
CA ALA A 56 -2.93 -16.78 -5.59
C ALA A 56 -1.43 -17.01 -5.77
N ILE A 57 -0.72 -17.22 -4.65
CA ILE A 57 0.72 -17.41 -4.62
C ILE A 57 0.99 -18.74 -3.93
N SER A 58 1.65 -19.66 -4.61
CA SER A 58 2.09 -20.92 -4.04
C SER A 58 3.57 -21.13 -4.28
N ILE A 59 4.34 -21.33 -3.21
CA ILE A 59 5.77 -21.61 -3.29
C ILE A 59 6.13 -22.89 -2.55
N LYS A 60 7.23 -23.51 -2.96
CA LYS A 60 7.86 -24.61 -2.23
C LYS A 60 9.18 -24.14 -1.63
N VAL A 61 9.35 -24.35 -0.33
CA VAL A 61 10.55 -24.01 0.45
C VAL A 61 11.04 -25.27 1.13
N MET A 62 12.35 -25.54 1.14
CA MET A 62 12.87 -26.79 1.68
C MET A 62 12.65 -26.90 3.19
N GLU A 63 12.99 -25.84 3.93
CA GLU A 63 12.85 -25.80 5.39
C GLU A 63 12.12 -24.50 5.80
N PRO A 64 10.78 -24.45 5.66
CA PRO A 64 10.05 -23.23 5.95
C PRO A 64 9.99 -22.98 7.46
N VAL A 65 10.44 -21.81 7.88
CA VAL A 65 10.25 -21.30 9.24
C VAL A 65 9.04 -20.38 9.24
N PHE A 66 8.08 -20.66 10.11
CA PHE A 66 6.88 -19.87 10.30
C PHE A 66 6.99 -19.05 11.58
N GLU A 67 6.36 -17.88 11.62
CA GLU A 67 6.38 -17.02 12.81
C GLU A 67 5.56 -17.59 13.98
N SER A 68 4.66 -18.52 13.72
CA SER A 68 3.84 -19.17 14.75
C SER A 68 3.64 -20.66 14.47
N GLN A 69 3.30 -21.41 15.51
CA GLN A 69 2.98 -22.84 15.39
C GLN A 69 1.76 -23.12 14.49
N THR A 70 0.86 -22.16 14.35
CA THR A 70 -0.31 -22.25 13.46
C THR A 70 0.05 -22.15 11.97
N LYS A 71 1.31 -21.85 11.65
CA LYS A 71 1.86 -21.75 10.28
C LYS A 71 1.11 -20.78 9.38
N THR A 72 0.52 -19.74 9.95
CA THR A 72 -0.27 -18.76 9.23
C THR A 72 0.56 -17.69 8.50
N LYS A 73 1.85 -17.54 8.88
CA LYS A 73 2.75 -16.56 8.31
C LYS A 73 4.15 -17.11 8.10
N LEU A 74 4.68 -17.03 6.88
CA LEU A 74 6.05 -17.43 6.56
C LEU A 74 7.05 -16.38 7.04
N GLY A 75 8.01 -16.79 7.86
CA GLY A 75 9.14 -15.98 8.32
C GLY A 75 10.42 -16.16 7.52
N SER A 76 10.63 -17.34 6.86
CA SER A 76 11.85 -17.62 6.12
C SER A 76 12.15 -16.59 5.05
N THR A 77 13.40 -16.15 4.98
CA THR A 77 13.94 -15.32 3.89
C THR A 77 14.63 -16.16 2.82
N GLU A 78 15.12 -17.33 3.19
CA GLU A 78 15.83 -18.28 2.32
C GLU A 78 14.90 -19.40 1.86
N MET A 79 15.14 -19.93 0.65
CA MET A 79 14.41 -21.09 0.13
C MET A 79 15.01 -22.43 0.55
N GLY A 80 16.24 -22.40 1.09
CA GLY A 80 17.02 -23.55 1.48
C GLY A 80 17.94 -24.09 0.37
N GLY A 81 18.96 -24.86 0.74
CA GLY A 81 19.96 -25.38 -0.18
C GLY A 81 20.73 -24.27 -0.91
N ASN A 82 20.99 -24.50 -2.20
CA ASN A 82 21.71 -23.56 -3.07
C ASN A 82 20.76 -22.59 -3.82
N PHE A 83 19.51 -22.46 -3.39
CA PHE A 83 18.57 -21.56 -4.03
C PHE A 83 18.75 -20.12 -3.54
N PRO A 84 18.42 -19.12 -4.38
CA PRO A 84 18.43 -17.73 -3.94
C PRO A 84 17.38 -17.47 -2.87
N SER A 85 17.43 -16.32 -2.23
CA SER A 85 16.41 -15.92 -1.26
C SER A 85 15.01 -15.88 -1.89
N VAL A 86 13.97 -16.08 -1.09
CA VAL A 86 12.56 -16.03 -1.49
C VAL A 86 12.27 -14.78 -2.30
N ARG A 87 12.81 -13.64 -1.85
CA ARG A 87 12.63 -12.34 -2.51
C ARG A 87 13.25 -12.30 -3.90
N VAL A 88 14.48 -12.74 -4.03
CA VAL A 88 15.19 -12.75 -5.32
C VAL A 88 14.50 -13.69 -6.30
N TYR A 89 14.19 -14.91 -5.86
CA TYR A 89 13.51 -15.90 -6.69
C TYR A 89 12.16 -15.38 -7.25
N ILE A 90 11.33 -14.80 -6.40
CA ILE A 90 10.02 -14.28 -6.82
C ILE A 90 10.16 -13.07 -7.74
N ASN A 91 11.12 -12.17 -7.47
CA ASN A 91 11.39 -11.02 -8.33
C ASN A 91 11.81 -11.46 -9.73
N ASP A 92 12.76 -12.39 -9.85
CA ASP A 92 13.26 -12.87 -11.13
C ASP A 92 12.19 -13.65 -11.89
N PHE A 93 11.42 -14.48 -11.20
CA PHE A 93 10.30 -15.21 -11.81
C PHE A 93 9.25 -14.25 -12.39
N LEU A 94 8.80 -13.26 -11.61
CA LEU A 94 7.80 -12.30 -12.07
C LEU A 94 8.33 -11.39 -13.16
N LYS A 95 9.55 -10.89 -13.03
CA LYS A 95 10.18 -10.07 -14.06
C LYS A 95 10.18 -10.82 -15.41
N ASN A 96 10.59 -12.08 -15.42
CA ASN A 96 10.65 -12.85 -16.65
C ASN A 96 9.26 -13.25 -17.18
N LYS A 97 8.35 -13.71 -16.32
CA LYS A 97 7.05 -14.25 -16.76
C LYS A 97 6.02 -13.18 -17.04
N LEU A 98 5.89 -12.20 -16.13
CA LEU A 98 4.91 -11.13 -16.28
C LEU A 98 5.29 -10.15 -17.40
N ASP A 99 6.56 -9.78 -17.49
CA ASP A 99 7.05 -8.92 -18.56
C ASP A 99 6.81 -9.54 -19.94
N ASN A 100 7.22 -10.80 -20.13
CA ASN A 100 6.95 -11.54 -21.36
C ASN A 100 5.45 -11.67 -21.66
N TYR A 101 4.62 -11.85 -20.65
CA TYR A 101 3.17 -11.93 -20.83
C TYR A 101 2.59 -10.60 -21.30
N LEU A 102 3.00 -9.49 -20.72
CA LEU A 102 2.53 -8.15 -21.12
C LEU A 102 2.99 -7.78 -22.53
N HIS A 103 4.20 -8.17 -22.94
CA HIS A 103 4.68 -7.98 -24.32
C HIS A 103 3.90 -8.80 -25.34
N LYS A 104 3.48 -10.01 -24.98
CA LYS A 104 2.66 -10.87 -25.87
C LYS A 104 1.21 -10.43 -25.96
N ASN A 105 0.69 -9.76 -24.94
CA ASN A 105 -0.73 -9.39 -24.83
C ASN A 105 -0.88 -7.88 -24.64
N SER A 106 -0.64 -7.13 -25.70
CA SER A 106 -0.70 -5.64 -25.66
C SER A 106 -2.04 -5.09 -25.20
N GLU A 107 -3.16 -5.73 -25.58
CA GLU A 107 -4.50 -5.33 -25.14
C GLU A 107 -4.67 -5.41 -23.60
N VAL A 108 -4.08 -6.44 -22.98
CA VAL A 108 -4.09 -6.59 -21.53
C VAL A 108 -3.23 -5.51 -20.88
N ALA A 109 -2.05 -5.22 -21.46
CA ALA A 109 -1.17 -4.16 -20.98
C ALA A 109 -1.85 -2.78 -21.02
N GLU A 110 -2.52 -2.44 -22.15
CA GLU A 110 -3.28 -1.20 -22.26
C GLU A 110 -4.44 -1.10 -21.23
N SER A 111 -5.18 -2.20 -21.07
CA SER A 111 -6.27 -2.25 -20.09
C SER A 111 -5.76 -2.07 -18.67
N LEU A 112 -4.60 -2.66 -18.34
CA LEU A 112 -3.92 -2.48 -17.07
C LEU A 112 -3.48 -1.03 -16.87
N GLN A 113 -2.87 -0.42 -17.87
CA GLN A 113 -2.45 0.98 -17.81
C GLN A 113 -3.63 1.92 -17.57
N LYS A 114 -4.73 1.74 -18.30
CA LYS A 114 -5.96 2.53 -18.11
C LYS A 114 -6.48 2.42 -16.69
N LYS A 115 -6.47 1.21 -16.10
CA LYS A 115 -6.87 1.00 -14.70
C LYS A 115 -5.95 1.71 -13.70
N ILE A 116 -4.65 1.67 -13.91
CA ILE A 116 -3.67 2.35 -13.04
C ILE A 116 -3.87 3.87 -13.09
N ILE A 117 -4.05 4.44 -14.28
CA ILE A 117 -4.31 5.87 -14.46
C ILE A 117 -5.62 6.29 -13.80
N GLN A 118 -6.68 5.48 -13.94
CA GLN A 118 -7.94 5.72 -13.27
C GLN A 118 -7.79 5.67 -11.74
N ALA A 119 -7.07 4.69 -11.20
CA ALA A 119 -6.80 4.58 -9.77
C ALA A 119 -6.03 5.78 -9.23
N GLU A 120 -5.03 6.26 -9.96
CA GLU A 120 -4.28 7.48 -9.63
C GLU A 120 -5.20 8.71 -9.57
N LYS A 121 -6.09 8.88 -10.55
CA LYS A 121 -7.05 9.97 -10.60
C LYS A 121 -7.99 9.94 -9.40
N GLU A 122 -8.61 8.80 -9.13
CA GLU A 122 -9.50 8.61 -7.98
C GLU A 122 -8.80 8.90 -6.64
N ARG A 123 -7.56 8.44 -6.47
CA ARG A 123 -6.76 8.69 -5.26
C ARG A 123 -6.49 10.18 -5.07
N LYS A 124 -6.14 10.89 -6.14
CA LYS A 124 -5.90 12.35 -6.10
C LYS A 124 -7.16 13.13 -5.75
N GLU A 125 -8.29 12.78 -6.35
CA GLU A 125 -9.60 13.38 -6.07
C GLU A 125 -10.03 13.16 -4.61
N LEU A 126 -9.93 11.92 -4.11
CA LEU A 126 -10.24 11.60 -2.71
C LEU A 126 -9.32 12.34 -1.73
N SER A 127 -8.04 12.48 -2.06
CA SER A 127 -7.09 13.26 -1.25
C SER A 127 -7.48 14.74 -1.17
N GLY A 128 -7.90 15.33 -2.29
CA GLY A 128 -8.41 16.69 -2.37
C GLY A 128 -9.65 16.89 -1.49
N ILE A 129 -10.64 16.00 -1.61
CA ILE A 129 -11.87 16.04 -0.80
C ILE A 129 -11.56 15.93 0.70
N ARG A 130 -10.67 15.00 1.09
CA ARG A 130 -10.26 14.85 2.49
C ARG A 130 -9.56 16.11 3.03
N LYS A 131 -8.75 16.77 2.22
CA LYS A 131 -8.10 18.04 2.60
C LYS A 131 -9.14 19.13 2.85
N LEU A 132 -10.08 19.33 1.92
CA LEU A 132 -11.16 20.31 2.05
C LEU A 132 -12.05 20.04 3.28
N ALA A 133 -12.40 18.76 3.53
CA ALA A 133 -13.18 18.38 4.70
C ALA A 133 -12.45 18.69 6.02
N ARG A 134 -11.14 18.44 6.08
CA ARG A 134 -10.32 18.78 7.26
C ARG A 134 -10.23 20.29 7.48
N GLU A 135 -10.09 21.08 6.42
CA GLU A 135 -10.06 22.54 6.50
C GLU A 135 -11.42 23.09 6.96
N SER A 136 -12.52 22.56 6.43
CA SER A 136 -13.87 22.91 6.87
C SER A 136 -14.13 22.55 8.33
N ALA A 137 -13.71 21.37 8.77
CA ALA A 137 -13.83 20.95 10.17
C ALA A 137 -13.01 21.85 11.12
N LYS A 138 -11.81 22.26 10.72
CA LYS A 138 -11.01 23.22 11.49
C LYS A 138 -11.69 24.59 11.59
N LYS A 139 -12.26 25.08 10.50
CA LYS A 139 -13.00 26.34 10.50
C LYS A 139 -14.27 26.26 11.36
N ALA A 140 -15.00 25.14 11.32
CA ALA A 140 -16.19 24.92 12.12
C ALA A 140 -15.89 24.84 13.63
N SER A 141 -14.78 24.22 14.04
CA SER A 141 -14.36 24.14 15.44
C SER A 141 -13.96 25.49 16.05
N LEU A 142 -13.53 26.44 15.20
CA LEU A 142 -13.18 27.81 15.63
C LEU A 142 -14.40 28.73 15.77
N HIS A 143 -15.61 28.27 15.45
CA HIS A 143 -16.81 29.10 15.40
C HIS A 143 -17.86 28.77 16.47
N ASN A 144 -17.39 28.40 17.67
CA ASN A 144 -18.29 28.32 18.80
C ASN A 144 -18.65 29.73 19.25
N LYS A 145 -19.89 30.18 18.99
CA LYS A 145 -20.36 31.52 19.33
C LYS A 145 -20.34 31.85 20.83
N LYS A 146 -20.32 30.82 21.69
CA LYS A 146 -20.32 30.97 23.17
C LYS A 146 -18.92 30.99 23.79
N LEU A 147 -17.94 30.41 23.13
CA LEU A 147 -16.55 30.35 23.61
C LEU A 147 -15.65 31.02 22.58
N ARG A 148 -15.11 32.18 22.89
CA ARG A 148 -14.06 32.79 22.06
C ARG A 148 -12.74 32.16 22.47
N ASP A 149 -12.16 31.46 21.53
CA ASP A 149 -10.82 30.94 21.67
C ASP A 149 -9.78 32.08 21.65
N CYS A 150 -8.66 31.90 22.33
CA CYS A 150 -7.59 32.89 22.33
C CYS A 150 -6.93 32.96 20.94
N ARG A 151 -6.47 34.16 20.56
CA ARG A 151 -5.79 34.36 19.28
C ARG A 151 -4.40 33.74 19.21
N ILE A 152 -3.80 33.45 20.35
CA ILE A 152 -2.45 32.92 20.48
C ILE A 152 -2.52 31.79 21.49
N HIS A 153 -2.21 30.57 21.06
CA HIS A 153 -2.21 29.39 21.92
C HIS A 153 -0.84 29.16 22.53
N LEU A 154 -0.79 28.54 23.70
CA LEU A 154 0.46 28.15 24.37
C LEU A 154 1.34 27.25 23.47
N GLY A 155 0.74 26.47 22.57
CA GLY A 155 1.43 25.64 21.60
C GLY A 155 1.99 26.40 20.37
N ASP A 156 1.69 27.68 20.21
CA ASP A 156 2.18 28.52 19.09
C ASP A 156 3.64 28.95 19.33
N LEU A 157 4.58 28.05 19.08
CA LEU A 157 6.03 28.27 19.31
C LEU A 157 6.63 29.46 18.56
N LYS A 158 5.94 29.97 17.52
CA LYS A 158 6.39 31.08 16.66
C LYS A 158 5.95 32.46 17.13
N LYS A 159 5.20 32.55 18.24
CA LYS A 159 4.66 33.84 18.75
C LYS A 159 5.17 34.11 20.15
N ASP A 160 5.90 35.21 20.33
CA ASP A 160 6.48 35.62 21.61
C ASP A 160 5.43 35.91 22.68
N ARG A 161 4.20 36.27 22.26
CA ARG A 161 3.08 36.61 23.15
C ARG A 161 2.25 35.42 23.66
N ARG A 162 2.72 34.18 23.45
CA ARG A 162 1.99 32.96 23.88
C ARG A 162 1.71 32.85 25.37
N LEU A 163 2.50 33.53 26.19
CA LEU A 163 2.35 33.54 27.66
C LEU A 163 1.38 34.60 28.15
N GLU A 164 0.89 35.50 27.28
CA GLU A 164 -0.05 36.57 27.63
C GLU A 164 -1.53 36.14 27.52
N SER A 165 -1.80 34.87 27.22
CA SER A 165 -3.16 34.35 27.10
C SER A 165 -3.78 34.13 28.46
N THR A 166 -4.94 34.74 28.72
CA THR A 166 -5.69 34.64 30.00
C THR A 166 -7.03 33.95 29.73
N ILE A 167 -7.39 32.99 30.62
CA ILE A 167 -8.69 32.33 30.60
C ILE A 167 -9.56 32.99 31.66
N PHE A 168 -10.73 33.50 31.23
CA PHE A 168 -11.76 33.95 32.18
C PHE A 168 -12.74 32.80 32.39
N ILE A 169 -12.89 32.36 33.63
CA ILE A 169 -13.89 31.38 34.06
C ILE A 169 -14.97 32.15 34.79
N THR A 170 -16.21 32.11 34.29
CA THR A 170 -17.41 32.67 34.91
C THR A 170 -18.30 31.57 35.44
#